data_ce34dbd19ce1884a5690d14816f68af2
#
_entry.id   ce34dbd19ce1884a5690d14816f68af2
#
_cell.length_a   1.000
_cell.length_b   1.000
_cell.length_c   1.000
_cell.angle_alpha   90.00
_cell.angle_beta   90.00
_cell.angle_gamma   90.00
#
_symmetry.space_group_name_H-M   'P 1'
#
loop_
_entity.id
_entity.type
_entity.pdbx_description
1 polymer ?
#
loop_
_entity_poly.entity_id
_entity_poly.type
_entity_poly.pdbx_seq_one_letter_code
_entity_poly.pdbx_strand_id
1 'polypeptide(L)'
;MIFYTADLHFLYEPLLSSRPFATVEEMDETLIRNWNETVSPDDTVYLVGDIGYNEGQVPHQLLSRLTGHKHLIRGNHDTGYEDAASLYRYFETITDFNEIDDGETHILLCHYPIIYRKRGYMIHGHIHQSRGQEYQLLKELPRVLNAGVDINFYRPVTLEELIENNRAFYSGEWDDLIPPPPHTPRGDKGWLPATPDFRPIPERPNGQ
;
A
#
# COMPACT_ATOMS: atom_id res chain seq x y z
N MET A 1 13.69 -10.23 -3.19
CA MET A 1 12.86 -10.21 -1.95
C MET A 1 11.39 -10.20 -2.34
N ILE A 2 10.46 -10.42 -1.37
CA ILE A 2 9.01 -10.27 -1.59
C ILE A 2 8.54 -9.01 -0.86
N PHE A 3 7.77 -8.19 -1.56
CA PHE A 3 7.17 -6.96 -1.05
C PHE A 3 5.65 -6.98 -1.21
N TYR A 4 4.97 -6.23 -0.34
CA TYR A 4 3.52 -6.07 -0.32
C TYR A 4 3.16 -4.61 -0.36
N THR A 5 2.09 -4.27 -1.08
CA THR A 5 1.51 -2.92 -1.14
C THR A 5 0.05 -3.00 -1.57
N ALA A 6 -0.73 -1.97 -1.33
CA ALA A 6 -2.12 -1.86 -1.77
C ALA A 6 -2.53 -0.39 -1.89
N ASP A 7 -3.65 -0.15 -2.55
CA ASP A 7 -4.34 1.15 -2.55
C ASP A 7 -3.47 2.29 -3.10
N LEU A 8 -2.76 2.06 -4.21
CA LEU A 8 -1.97 3.10 -4.88
C LEU A 8 -2.87 4.25 -5.32
N HIS A 9 -4.01 3.91 -5.95
CA HIS A 9 -4.98 4.87 -6.46
C HIS A 9 -4.37 5.93 -7.36
N PHE A 10 -3.56 5.53 -8.33
CA PHE A 10 -3.01 6.42 -9.33
C PHE A 10 -4.12 7.22 -10.02
N LEU A 11 -3.85 8.52 -10.26
CA LEU A 11 -4.77 9.45 -10.91
C LEU A 11 -6.06 9.74 -10.12
N TYR A 12 -6.13 9.44 -8.83
CA TYR A 12 -7.35 9.55 -8.04
C TYR A 12 -7.33 10.78 -7.10
N GLU A 13 -7.78 11.91 -7.61
CA GLU A 13 -7.81 13.21 -6.90
C GLU A 13 -8.54 13.20 -5.54
N PRO A 14 -9.67 12.46 -5.34
CA PRO A 14 -10.38 12.49 -4.05
C PRO A 14 -9.53 12.12 -2.84
N LEU A 15 -8.49 11.31 -3.01
CA LEU A 15 -7.59 10.93 -1.90
C LEU A 15 -6.69 12.05 -1.39
N LEU A 16 -6.54 13.15 -2.12
CA LEU A 16 -5.81 14.33 -1.64
C LEU A 16 -6.43 14.94 -0.38
N SER A 17 -7.71 14.61 -0.10
CA SER A 17 -8.36 15.05 1.14
C SER A 17 -7.84 14.33 2.39
N SER A 18 -7.22 13.15 2.24
CA SER A 18 -6.73 12.29 3.31
C SER A 18 -5.24 11.97 3.24
N ARG A 19 -4.59 12.29 2.12
CA ARG A 19 -3.14 12.10 1.88
C ARG A 19 -2.40 13.44 1.90
N PRO A 20 -1.12 13.47 2.34
CA PRO A 20 -0.36 14.71 2.50
C PRO A 20 0.25 15.20 1.18
N PHE A 21 -0.52 15.27 0.11
CA PHE A 21 -0.07 15.73 -1.21
C PHE A 21 -0.91 16.92 -1.67
N ALA A 22 -0.26 17.87 -2.34
CA ALA A 22 -0.95 19.04 -2.88
C ALA A 22 -1.66 18.75 -4.22
N THR A 23 -1.12 17.82 -5.01
CA THR A 23 -1.68 17.44 -6.31
C THR A 23 -1.60 15.93 -6.53
N VAL A 24 -2.40 15.44 -7.49
CA VAL A 24 -2.37 14.03 -7.91
C VAL A 24 -1.01 13.68 -8.50
N GLU A 25 -0.45 14.56 -9.30
CA GLU A 25 0.87 14.36 -9.91
C GLU A 25 1.96 14.20 -8.85
N GLU A 26 1.93 15.02 -7.78
CA GLU A 26 2.86 14.88 -6.66
C GLU A 26 2.70 13.54 -5.96
N MET A 27 1.45 13.11 -5.73
CA MET A 27 1.14 11.81 -5.14
C MET A 27 1.69 10.68 -6.00
N ASP A 28 1.35 10.67 -7.29
CA ASP A 28 1.75 9.63 -8.23
C ASP A 28 3.26 9.54 -8.38
N GLU A 29 3.95 10.67 -8.54
CA GLU A 29 5.41 10.73 -8.64
C GLU A 29 6.09 10.26 -7.35
N THR A 30 5.51 10.57 -6.20
CA THR A 30 6.05 10.11 -4.90
C THR A 30 5.89 8.60 -4.75
N LEU A 31 4.73 8.04 -5.10
CA LEU A 31 4.50 6.60 -5.07
C LEU A 31 5.49 5.85 -5.99
N ILE A 32 5.69 6.34 -7.22
CA ILE A 32 6.62 5.72 -8.18
C ILE A 32 8.07 5.82 -7.70
N ARG A 33 8.49 6.98 -7.23
CA ARG A 33 9.84 7.17 -6.70
C ARG A 33 10.10 6.23 -5.52
N ASN A 34 9.23 6.23 -4.53
CA ASN A 34 9.37 5.40 -3.34
C ASN A 34 9.34 3.90 -3.67
N TRP A 35 8.51 3.49 -4.64
CA TRP A 35 8.50 2.13 -5.16
C TRP A 35 9.86 1.76 -5.74
N ASN A 36 10.38 2.57 -6.67
CA ASN A 36 11.63 2.26 -7.41
C ASN A 36 12.89 2.42 -6.55
N GLU A 37 12.84 3.18 -5.47
CA GLU A 37 13.90 3.25 -4.46
C GLU A 37 13.91 2.02 -3.53
N THR A 38 12.78 1.33 -3.40
CA THR A 38 12.60 0.17 -2.53
C THR A 38 12.79 -1.15 -3.26
N VAL A 39 12.22 -1.26 -4.47
CA VAL A 39 12.11 -2.52 -5.22
C VAL A 39 13.17 -2.59 -6.30
N SER A 40 13.97 -3.64 -6.29
CA SER A 40 14.94 -3.96 -7.34
C SER A 40 14.28 -4.73 -8.51
N PRO A 41 14.90 -4.77 -9.70
CA PRO A 41 14.33 -5.48 -10.86
C PRO A 41 14.02 -6.97 -10.62
N ASP A 42 14.80 -7.64 -9.77
CA ASP A 42 14.66 -9.07 -9.47
C ASP A 42 13.74 -9.35 -8.26
N ASP A 43 13.17 -8.32 -7.66
CA ASP A 43 12.26 -8.46 -6.53
C ASP A 43 10.83 -8.74 -6.99
N THR A 44 10.06 -9.40 -6.13
CA THR A 44 8.65 -9.71 -6.36
C THR A 44 7.75 -8.78 -5.55
N VAL A 45 6.72 -8.21 -6.17
CA VAL A 45 5.75 -7.34 -5.48
C VAL A 45 4.35 -7.88 -5.66
N TYR A 46 3.65 -8.11 -4.55
CA TYR A 46 2.22 -8.35 -4.53
C TYR A 46 1.47 -7.04 -4.28
N LEU A 47 0.82 -6.52 -5.32
CA LEU A 47 -0.09 -5.39 -5.22
C LEU A 47 -1.48 -5.92 -4.87
N VAL A 48 -1.94 -5.61 -3.67
CA VAL A 48 -3.19 -6.16 -3.10
C VAL A 48 -4.35 -5.20 -3.37
N GLY A 49 -4.50 -4.82 -4.63
CA GLY A 49 -5.64 -4.11 -5.20
C GLY A 49 -5.55 -2.60 -5.19
N ASP A 50 -6.50 -2.04 -5.93
CA ASP A 50 -6.73 -0.61 -6.11
C ASP A 50 -5.52 0.14 -6.69
N ILE A 51 -5.19 -0.24 -7.94
CA ILE A 51 -4.09 0.35 -8.73
C ILE A 51 -4.32 1.85 -8.96
N GLY A 52 -5.54 2.20 -9.37
CA GLY A 52 -5.84 3.55 -9.83
C GLY A 52 -7.32 3.88 -9.78
N TYR A 53 -7.71 4.88 -10.56
CA TYR A 53 -9.10 5.25 -10.73
C TYR A 53 -9.83 4.22 -11.60
N ASN A 54 -10.97 3.71 -11.15
CA ASN A 54 -11.67 2.61 -11.79
C ASN A 54 -12.53 3.02 -13.01
N GLU A 55 -12.47 4.26 -13.44
CA GLU A 55 -13.15 4.75 -14.63
C GLU A 55 -12.16 5.01 -15.76
N GLY A 56 -12.48 4.53 -16.97
CA GLY A 56 -11.65 4.71 -18.15
C GLY A 56 -10.56 3.65 -18.31
N GLN A 57 -9.37 4.08 -18.67
CA GLN A 57 -8.28 3.20 -19.07
C GLN A 57 -7.31 2.92 -17.93
N VAL A 58 -6.63 1.77 -18.02
CA VAL A 58 -5.49 1.42 -17.16
C VAL A 58 -4.44 2.54 -17.19
N PRO A 59 -3.85 2.94 -16.05
CA PRO A 59 -2.83 4.00 -15.98
C PRO A 59 -1.47 3.55 -16.55
N HIS A 60 -1.41 3.27 -17.85
CA HIS A 60 -0.27 2.68 -18.56
C HIS A 60 1.05 3.41 -18.33
N GLN A 61 1.02 4.75 -18.36
CA GLN A 61 2.24 5.56 -18.23
C GLN A 61 2.87 5.41 -16.85
N LEU A 62 2.07 5.23 -15.81
CA LEU A 62 2.53 5.09 -14.43
C LEU A 62 2.99 3.66 -14.16
N LEU A 63 2.18 2.65 -14.54
CA LEU A 63 2.50 1.24 -14.34
C LEU A 63 3.77 0.81 -15.06
N SER A 64 4.05 1.36 -16.25
CA SER A 64 5.26 1.05 -17.02
C SER A 64 6.57 1.49 -16.35
N ARG A 65 6.47 2.37 -15.35
CA ARG A 65 7.62 2.91 -14.62
C ARG A 65 7.98 2.11 -13.36
N LEU A 66 7.09 1.21 -12.93
CA LEU A 66 7.29 0.42 -11.71
C LEU A 66 8.20 -0.78 -11.96
N THR A 67 9.30 -0.88 -11.21
CA THR A 67 10.26 -1.99 -11.28
C THR A 67 9.74 -3.27 -10.61
N GLY A 68 10.44 -4.40 -10.86
CA GLY A 68 10.21 -5.69 -10.22
C GLY A 68 9.17 -6.57 -10.91
N HIS A 69 9.08 -7.82 -10.46
CA HIS A 69 8.09 -8.82 -10.85
C HIS A 69 6.79 -8.55 -10.10
N LYS A 70 5.73 -8.22 -10.80
CA LYS A 70 4.49 -7.74 -10.19
C LYS A 70 3.35 -8.74 -10.33
N HIS A 71 2.64 -8.97 -9.23
CA HIS A 71 1.42 -9.78 -9.15
C HIS A 71 0.29 -8.91 -8.61
N LEU A 72 -0.89 -8.99 -9.22
CA LEU A 72 -2.06 -8.22 -8.83
C LEU A 72 -3.10 -9.12 -8.17
N ILE A 73 -3.52 -8.75 -6.97
CA ILE A 73 -4.77 -9.19 -6.37
C ILE A 73 -5.77 -8.06 -6.58
N ARG A 74 -6.80 -8.26 -7.41
CA ARG A 74 -7.70 -7.18 -7.80
C ARG A 74 -8.48 -6.60 -6.62
N GLY A 75 -8.55 -5.28 -6.58
CA GLY A 75 -9.44 -4.52 -5.71
C GLY A 75 -10.73 -4.11 -6.41
N ASN A 76 -11.57 -3.38 -5.70
CA ASN A 76 -12.84 -2.91 -6.26
C ASN A 76 -12.65 -1.84 -7.35
N HIS A 77 -11.56 -1.08 -7.30
CA HIS A 77 -11.23 -0.11 -8.34
C HIS A 77 -10.53 -0.74 -9.56
N ASP A 78 -10.20 -2.02 -9.53
CA ASP A 78 -9.52 -2.70 -10.65
C ASP A 78 -10.47 -3.43 -11.61
N THR A 79 -11.77 -3.40 -11.35
CA THR A 79 -12.79 -4.15 -12.12
C THR A 79 -13.46 -3.34 -13.21
N GLY A 80 -13.31 -2.01 -13.21
CA GLY A 80 -14.02 -1.09 -14.08
C GLY A 80 -13.26 -0.61 -15.33
N TYR A 81 -12.02 -1.08 -15.56
CA TYR A 81 -11.24 -0.63 -16.71
C TYR A 81 -11.81 -1.15 -18.04
N GLU A 82 -11.94 -0.27 -19.03
CA GLU A 82 -12.37 -0.60 -20.39
C GLU A 82 -11.38 -1.57 -21.08
N ASP A 83 -10.10 -1.45 -20.74
CA ASP A 83 -8.99 -2.21 -21.31
C ASP A 83 -8.31 -3.13 -20.26
N ALA A 84 -9.08 -3.67 -19.31
CA ALA A 84 -8.58 -4.50 -18.20
C ALA A 84 -7.62 -5.63 -18.62
N ALA A 85 -7.80 -6.20 -19.82
CA ALA A 85 -6.88 -7.20 -20.38
C ALA A 85 -5.45 -6.67 -20.59
N SER A 86 -5.27 -5.36 -20.70
CA SER A 86 -3.95 -4.74 -20.87
C SER A 86 -3.10 -4.78 -19.60
N LEU A 87 -3.70 -5.02 -18.43
CA LEU A 87 -2.99 -5.20 -17.16
C LEU A 87 -1.98 -6.35 -17.21
N TYR A 88 -2.20 -7.39 -18.03
CA TYR A 88 -1.24 -8.49 -18.25
C TYR A 88 0.07 -8.06 -18.91
N ARG A 89 0.22 -6.79 -19.31
CA ARG A 89 1.51 -6.22 -19.74
C ARG A 89 2.41 -5.88 -18.57
N TYR A 90 1.83 -5.70 -17.37
CA TYR A 90 2.51 -5.19 -16.18
C TYR A 90 2.56 -6.21 -15.05
N PHE A 91 1.61 -7.15 -15.02
CA PHE A 91 1.47 -8.14 -13.96
C PHE A 91 1.59 -9.56 -14.52
N GLU A 92 2.42 -10.37 -13.89
CA GLU A 92 2.62 -11.78 -14.25
C GLU A 92 1.39 -12.63 -13.92
N THR A 93 0.71 -12.30 -12.82
CA THR A 93 -0.56 -12.92 -12.45
C THR A 93 -1.56 -11.85 -12.01
N ILE A 94 -2.84 -12.11 -12.30
CA ILE A 94 -3.96 -11.28 -11.87
C ILE A 94 -5.03 -12.21 -11.31
N THR A 95 -5.34 -12.05 -10.02
CA THR A 95 -6.30 -12.90 -9.30
C THR A 95 -7.15 -12.05 -8.35
N ASP A 96 -8.23 -12.59 -7.82
CA ASP A 96 -9.02 -11.93 -6.77
C ASP A 96 -8.58 -12.39 -5.37
N PHE A 97 -7.88 -13.52 -5.33
CA PHE A 97 -7.43 -14.19 -4.11
C PHE A 97 -6.19 -15.02 -4.45
N ASN A 98 -5.23 -15.06 -3.53
CA ASN A 98 -4.07 -15.93 -3.68
C ASN A 98 -3.57 -16.42 -2.33
N GLU A 99 -2.93 -17.58 -2.33
CA GLU A 99 -2.17 -18.10 -1.21
C GLU A 99 -0.73 -18.33 -1.67
N ILE A 100 0.22 -17.81 -0.90
CA ILE A 100 1.65 -17.92 -1.19
C ILE A 100 2.41 -18.30 0.08
N ASP A 101 3.67 -18.69 -0.09
CA ASP A 101 4.61 -18.82 1.02
C ASP A 101 5.72 -17.79 0.86
N ASP A 102 5.96 -16.99 1.90
CA ASP A 102 7.10 -16.08 2.04
C ASP A 102 8.09 -16.69 3.05
N GLY A 103 9.10 -17.36 2.54
CA GLY A 103 9.93 -18.26 3.33
C GLY A 103 9.12 -19.41 3.92
N GLU A 104 9.10 -19.53 5.23
CA GLU A 104 8.30 -20.52 5.96
C GLU A 104 6.89 -20.00 6.35
N THR A 105 6.59 -18.76 6.02
CA THR A 105 5.35 -18.10 6.44
C THR A 105 4.30 -18.18 5.34
N HIS A 106 3.16 -18.77 5.67
CA HIS A 106 2.02 -18.84 4.77
C HIS A 106 1.25 -17.52 4.77
N ILE A 107 0.98 -16.97 3.59
CA ILE A 107 0.30 -15.68 3.37
C ILE A 107 -0.94 -15.90 2.53
N LEU A 108 -2.05 -15.38 2.99
CA LEU A 108 -3.30 -15.27 2.25
C LEU A 108 -3.46 -13.83 1.78
N LEU A 109 -3.69 -13.62 0.49
CA LEU A 109 -3.82 -12.32 -0.16
C LEU A 109 -5.25 -12.15 -0.69
N CYS A 110 -5.91 -11.08 -0.29
CA CYS A 110 -7.19 -10.63 -0.82
C CYS A 110 -7.33 -9.14 -0.56
N HIS A 111 -7.88 -8.38 -1.49
CA HIS A 111 -8.04 -6.94 -1.30
C HIS A 111 -8.93 -6.60 -0.09
N TYR A 112 -9.98 -7.37 0.13
CA TYR A 112 -10.83 -7.22 1.31
C TYR A 112 -10.30 -8.01 2.51
N PRO A 113 -10.39 -7.50 3.74
CA PRO A 113 -9.96 -8.23 4.93
C PRO A 113 -10.81 -9.49 5.16
N ILE A 114 -10.16 -10.64 5.24
CA ILE A 114 -10.78 -11.93 5.55
C ILE A 114 -10.43 -12.30 6.98
N ILE A 115 -11.46 -12.47 7.82
CA ILE A 115 -11.29 -12.74 9.25
C ILE A 115 -10.76 -14.15 9.49
N TYR A 116 -11.30 -15.15 8.78
CA TYR A 116 -10.92 -16.54 8.98
C TYR A 116 -9.77 -16.98 8.08
N ARG A 117 -8.75 -17.56 8.69
CA ARG A 117 -7.65 -18.24 8.03
C ARG A 117 -7.16 -19.42 8.87
N LYS A 118 -6.65 -20.45 8.23
CA LYS A 118 -6.17 -21.65 8.91
C LYS A 118 -4.83 -21.42 9.61
N ARG A 119 -3.90 -20.69 8.96
CA ARG A 119 -2.52 -20.44 9.43
C ARG A 119 -1.96 -19.15 8.81
N GLY A 120 -0.80 -18.73 9.27
CA GLY A 120 -0.03 -17.60 8.70
C GLY A 120 -0.70 -16.25 8.86
N TYR A 121 -0.46 -15.37 7.91
CA TYR A 121 -1.01 -14.02 7.87
C TYR A 121 -2.03 -13.86 6.76
N MET A 122 -2.94 -12.92 6.95
CA MET A 122 -3.82 -12.36 5.94
C MET A 122 -3.32 -10.96 5.59
N ILE A 123 -3.09 -10.68 4.32
CA ILE A 123 -2.71 -9.34 3.85
C ILE A 123 -3.82 -8.79 2.96
N HIS A 124 -4.25 -7.57 3.26
CA HIS A 124 -5.35 -6.89 2.57
C HIS A 124 -5.02 -5.41 2.29
N GLY A 125 -5.86 -4.75 1.50
CA GLY A 125 -5.93 -3.31 1.28
C GLY A 125 -7.27 -2.74 1.74
N HIS A 126 -7.87 -1.88 0.92
CA HIS A 126 -9.23 -1.37 0.95
C HIS A 126 -9.54 -0.35 2.05
N ILE A 127 -9.11 -0.56 3.28
CA ILE A 127 -9.50 0.29 4.41
C ILE A 127 -8.62 1.53 4.58
N HIS A 128 -7.53 1.65 3.81
CA HIS A 128 -6.58 2.76 3.91
C HIS A 128 -6.12 2.98 5.37
N GLN A 129 -6.09 4.24 5.81
CA GLN A 129 -5.84 4.66 7.19
C GLN A 129 -7.13 4.90 8.00
N SER A 130 -8.27 4.37 7.53
CA SER A 130 -9.56 4.53 8.19
C SER A 130 -9.53 3.99 9.62
N ARG A 131 -10.15 4.74 10.55
CA ARG A 131 -10.32 4.34 11.95
C ARG A 131 -11.81 4.13 12.30
N GLY A 132 -12.60 3.71 11.32
CA GLY A 132 -14.01 3.36 11.46
C GLY A 132 -14.25 2.07 12.25
N GLN A 133 -15.39 1.44 11.97
CA GLN A 133 -15.77 0.19 12.65
C GLN A 133 -14.81 -0.97 12.33
N GLU A 134 -14.33 -1.03 11.08
CA GLU A 134 -13.38 -2.03 10.60
C GLU A 134 -12.08 -1.99 11.39
N TYR A 135 -11.57 -0.79 11.69
CA TYR A 135 -10.37 -0.61 12.50
C TYR A 135 -10.49 -1.28 13.86
N GLN A 136 -11.63 -1.11 14.54
CA GLN A 136 -11.83 -1.69 15.87
C GLN A 136 -11.86 -3.22 15.84
N LEU A 137 -12.37 -3.81 14.76
CA LEU A 137 -12.38 -5.25 14.58
C LEU A 137 -10.99 -5.80 14.22
N LEU A 138 -10.29 -5.13 13.31
CA LEU A 138 -8.99 -5.58 12.81
C LEU A 138 -7.88 -5.42 13.84
N LYS A 139 -7.97 -4.43 14.72
CA LYS A 139 -7.07 -4.23 15.86
C LYS A 139 -6.94 -5.48 16.74
N GLU A 140 -8.02 -6.25 16.88
CA GLU A 140 -8.03 -7.49 17.68
C GLU A 140 -7.49 -8.71 16.90
N LEU A 141 -7.06 -8.52 15.64
CA LEU A 141 -6.63 -9.57 14.74
C LEU A 141 -5.16 -9.38 14.29
N PRO A 142 -4.16 -9.61 15.15
CA PRO A 142 -2.76 -9.20 14.90
C PRO A 142 -2.08 -9.89 13.71
N ARG A 143 -2.73 -10.86 13.08
CA ARG A 143 -2.24 -11.53 11.87
C ARG A 143 -3.07 -11.20 10.62
N VAL A 144 -3.92 -10.18 10.69
CA VAL A 144 -4.59 -9.55 9.55
C VAL A 144 -3.92 -8.19 9.34
N LEU A 145 -3.21 -8.05 8.22
CA LEU A 145 -2.29 -6.94 7.97
C LEU A 145 -2.80 -6.09 6.81
N ASN A 146 -2.83 -4.80 7.01
CA ASN A 146 -3.18 -3.81 6.00
C ASN A 146 -1.93 -3.38 5.23
N ALA A 147 -1.90 -3.66 3.92
CA ALA A 147 -0.82 -3.30 3.01
C ALA A 147 -1.03 -1.94 2.32
N GLY A 148 -2.11 -1.23 2.64
CA GLY A 148 -2.37 0.10 2.08
C GLY A 148 -1.19 1.04 2.28
N VAL A 149 -0.82 1.76 1.22
CA VAL A 149 0.32 2.69 1.22
C VAL A 149 0.21 3.76 2.30
N ASP A 150 -1.01 4.08 2.70
CA ASP A 150 -1.30 5.13 3.69
C ASP A 150 -0.68 4.87 5.07
N ILE A 151 -0.52 3.60 5.44
CA ILE A 151 0.12 3.19 6.69
C ILE A 151 1.48 2.50 6.48
N ASN A 152 1.99 2.51 5.24
CA ASN A 152 3.25 1.90 4.85
C ASN A 152 4.19 2.90 4.15
N PHE A 153 4.17 4.18 4.58
CA PHE A 153 5.07 5.25 4.12
C PHE A 153 5.07 5.46 2.60
N TYR A 154 3.92 5.22 1.94
CA TYR A 154 3.74 5.38 0.49
C TYR A 154 4.76 4.57 -0.34
N ARG A 155 5.12 3.35 0.12
CA ARG A 155 6.02 2.43 -0.57
C ARG A 155 5.63 0.96 -0.37
N PRO A 156 6.12 0.04 -1.23
CA PRO A 156 6.08 -1.39 -0.95
C PRO A 156 6.92 -1.73 0.29
N VAL A 157 6.49 -2.71 1.08
CA VAL A 157 7.16 -3.14 2.31
C VAL A 157 7.31 -4.65 2.36
N THR A 158 8.34 -5.13 3.05
CA THR A 158 8.53 -6.56 3.35
C THR A 158 7.50 -7.03 4.37
N LEU A 159 7.35 -8.36 4.55
CA LEU A 159 6.45 -8.90 5.58
C LEU A 159 6.82 -8.42 6.99
N GLU A 160 8.11 -8.35 7.30
CA GLU A 160 8.58 -7.87 8.60
C GLU A 160 8.19 -6.42 8.86
N GLU A 161 8.46 -5.53 7.90
CA GLU A 161 8.06 -4.13 7.95
C GLU A 161 6.54 -3.97 8.05
N LEU A 162 5.79 -4.78 7.29
CA LEU A 162 4.33 -4.76 7.28
C LEU A 162 3.75 -5.11 8.66
N ILE A 163 4.31 -6.12 9.33
CA ILE A 163 3.92 -6.51 10.70
C ILE A 163 4.17 -5.34 11.67
N GLU A 164 5.36 -4.71 11.58
CA GLU A 164 5.74 -3.60 12.44
C GLU A 164 4.85 -2.36 12.23
N ASN A 165 4.62 -1.98 10.97
CA ASN A 165 3.79 -0.83 10.62
C ASN A 165 2.33 -1.02 11.08
N ASN A 166 1.78 -2.22 10.90
CA ASN A 166 0.44 -2.53 11.39
C ASN A 166 0.36 -2.49 12.92
N ARG A 167 1.38 -3.03 13.61
CA ARG A 167 1.47 -2.93 15.06
C ARG A 167 1.45 -1.46 15.52
N ALA A 168 2.28 -0.61 14.92
CA ALA A 168 2.34 0.81 15.24
C ALA A 168 1.01 1.52 14.95
N PHE A 169 0.37 1.22 13.81
CA PHE A 169 -0.91 1.80 13.43
C PHE A 169 -2.03 1.45 14.43
N TYR A 170 -2.12 0.17 14.82
CA TYR A 170 -3.15 -0.29 15.73
C TYR A 170 -2.87 0.02 17.21
N SER A 171 -1.62 0.31 17.61
CA SER A 171 -1.29 0.80 18.96
C SER A 171 -1.48 2.32 19.11
N GLY A 172 -1.58 3.05 18.01
CA GLY A 172 -1.61 4.51 17.99
C GLY A 172 -0.24 5.18 17.91
N GLU A 173 0.84 4.42 17.97
CA GLU A 173 2.23 4.94 17.80
C GLU A 173 2.46 5.52 16.39
N TRP A 174 1.66 5.10 15.41
CA TRP A 174 1.73 5.56 14.04
C TRP A 174 1.58 7.09 13.90
N ASP A 175 0.71 7.70 14.71
CA ASP A 175 0.44 9.14 14.65
C ASP A 175 1.65 9.99 15.02
N ASP A 176 2.58 9.42 15.78
CA ASP A 176 3.84 10.06 16.14
C ASP A 176 4.92 9.92 15.04
N LEU A 177 4.73 8.99 14.10
CA LEU A 177 5.69 8.68 13.02
C LEU A 177 5.41 9.48 11.75
N ILE A 178 4.17 9.86 11.51
CA ILE A 178 3.77 10.66 10.35
C ILE A 178 3.33 12.04 10.84
N PRO A 179 3.91 13.13 10.30
CA PRO A 179 3.38 14.46 10.59
C PRO A 179 1.91 14.50 10.15
N PRO A 180 1.01 15.10 10.95
CA PRO A 180 -0.38 15.24 10.56
C PRO A 180 -0.47 15.93 9.21
N PRO A 181 -1.42 15.54 8.33
CA PRO A 181 -1.65 16.24 7.09
C PRO A 181 -1.87 17.72 7.41
N PRO A 182 -1.31 18.64 6.62
CA PRO A 182 -1.49 20.05 6.90
C PRO A 182 -2.97 20.39 6.81
N HIS A 183 -3.55 20.76 7.94
CA HIS A 183 -4.85 21.41 8.00
C HIS A 183 -4.71 22.83 7.45
N THR A 184 -4.42 22.95 6.16
CA THR A 184 -4.40 24.25 5.50
C THR A 184 -5.61 24.33 4.59
N PRO A 185 -6.50 25.33 4.77
CA PRO A 185 -7.51 25.61 3.77
C PRO A 185 -6.81 25.86 2.43
N ARG A 186 -7.35 25.30 1.35
CA ARG A 186 -6.87 25.54 -0.02
C ARG A 186 -6.59 27.03 -0.21
N GLY A 187 -5.33 27.45 -0.25
CA GLY A 187 -4.99 28.86 -0.47
C GLY A 187 -3.59 29.29 -0.07
N ASP A 188 -2.88 28.58 0.78
CA ASP A 188 -1.51 28.98 1.18
C ASP A 188 -0.45 28.14 0.46
N LYS A 189 0.24 28.79 -0.49
CA LYS A 189 1.33 28.22 -1.29
C LYS A 189 2.65 28.16 -0.49
N GLY A 190 2.65 27.59 0.70
CA GLY A 190 3.82 27.69 1.57
C GLY A 190 4.33 26.40 2.21
N TRP A 191 3.67 25.27 2.02
CA TRP A 191 4.13 24.04 2.61
C TRP A 191 4.29 22.93 1.55
N LEU A 192 5.50 22.79 1.05
CA LEU A 192 5.97 21.52 0.54
C LEU A 192 6.61 20.83 1.76
N PRO A 193 6.13 19.66 2.21
CA PRO A 193 6.98 18.85 3.05
C PRO A 193 8.24 18.61 2.23
N ALA A 194 9.38 18.99 2.77
CA ALA A 194 10.60 18.29 2.44
C ALA A 194 10.21 16.80 2.45
N THR A 195 10.58 16.06 1.40
CA THR A 195 10.41 14.59 1.34
C THR A 195 10.32 14.04 2.74
N PRO A 196 9.23 13.33 3.12
CA PRO A 196 9.12 12.79 4.46
C PRO A 196 10.48 12.23 4.82
N ASP A 197 11.09 12.73 5.89
CA ASP A 197 12.37 12.23 6.36
C ASP A 197 12.06 10.80 6.82
N PHE A 198 12.14 9.85 5.89
CA PHE A 198 11.95 8.43 6.15
C PHE A 198 13.07 8.02 7.10
N ARG A 199 12.84 8.23 8.38
CA ARG A 199 13.74 7.72 9.39
C ARG A 199 13.69 6.20 9.25
N PRO A 200 14.84 5.56 9.01
CA PRO A 200 14.89 4.11 9.10
C PRO A 200 14.32 3.71 10.47
N ILE A 201 13.52 2.67 10.48
CA ILE A 201 13.04 2.05 11.73
C ILE A 201 14.28 1.87 12.62
N PRO A 202 14.28 2.37 13.88
CA PRO A 202 15.44 2.25 14.72
C PRO A 202 15.86 0.78 14.80
N GLU A 203 17.15 0.53 14.52
CA GLU A 203 17.73 -0.81 14.62
C GLU A 203 17.37 -1.38 16.00
N ARG A 204 16.90 -2.62 16.01
CA ARG A 204 16.60 -3.32 17.28
C ARG A 204 17.87 -3.32 18.12
N PRO A 205 17.79 -3.03 19.43
CA PRO A 205 18.91 -3.32 20.31
C PRO A 205 19.20 -4.82 20.20
N ASN A 206 20.44 -5.15 19.79
CA ASN A 206 20.92 -6.52 19.71
C ASN A 206 20.66 -7.25 21.03
N GLY A 207 20.02 -8.35 20.94
CA GLY A 207 19.88 -9.50 21.77
C GLY A 207 20.11 -9.39 23.29
N GLN A 208 19.13 -9.77 24.02
CA GLN A 208 19.28 -10.75 25.11
C GLN A 208 18.09 -11.69 25.10
#